data_5464de06ef99e8da663ed9fcbb7e5a6a
#
_entry.id   5464de06ef99e8da663ed9fcbb7e5a6a
#
_cell.length_a   1.000
_cell.length_b   1.000
_cell.length_c   1.000
_cell.angle_alpha   90.00
_cell.angle_beta   90.00
_cell.angle_gamma   90.00
#
_symmetry.space_group_name_H-M   'P 1'
#
loop_
_entity.id
_entity.type
_entity.pdbx_description
1 polymer ?
#
loop_
_entity_poly.entity_id
_entity_poly.type
_entity_poly.pdbx_seq_one_letter_code
_entity_poly.pdbx_strand_id
1 'polypeptide(L)'
;MKQFLKVVAIAVLMFSAPVLANAQKIGHVNVDSVLKIWPKYQAVVDSLTRYQINAQKIAEGMGMQILAKRHEIDSMKGKDTPLIQQLRATQLAQLEGTYEQYITLAGEEVQMIQMQLVDTLYKELNAAIAKVAKAKGYTYVLDSSKGGQVMYANPADDIFLAVLAELKIPVPVKKTTTPAPGK
;
A
#
# COMPACT_ATOMS: atom_id res chain seq x y z
N MET A 1 16.99 7.42 70.94
CA MET A 1 15.80 6.63 70.50
C MET A 1 14.89 7.40 69.55
N LYS A 2 14.45 8.63 69.77
CA LYS A 2 13.54 9.37 68.89
C LYS A 2 14.09 9.67 67.48
N GLN A 3 15.40 9.86 67.33
CA GLN A 3 16.02 10.09 65.98
C GLN A 3 16.15 8.82 65.24
N PHE A 4 16.40 7.66 65.81
CA PHE A 4 16.45 6.37 65.16
C PHE A 4 15.09 5.96 64.64
N LEU A 5 14.01 6.24 65.35
CA LEU A 5 12.64 5.97 64.88
C LEU A 5 12.26 6.81 63.69
N LYS A 6 12.73 8.04 63.54
CA LYS A 6 12.51 8.92 62.42
C LYS A 6 13.22 8.40 61.15
N VAL A 7 14.48 7.92 61.31
CA VAL A 7 15.24 7.36 60.18
C VAL A 7 14.60 6.07 59.67
N VAL A 8 14.14 5.21 60.58
CA VAL A 8 13.42 3.98 60.21
C VAL A 8 12.09 4.29 59.52
N ALA A 9 11.34 5.29 59.98
CA ALA A 9 10.09 5.69 59.34
C ALA A 9 10.29 6.25 57.93
N ILE A 10 11.37 7.02 57.70
CA ILE A 10 11.72 7.53 56.37
C ILE A 10 12.18 6.38 55.44
N ALA A 11 12.96 5.43 55.96
CA ALA A 11 13.39 4.26 55.20
C ALA A 11 12.20 3.37 54.76
N VAL A 12 11.22 3.16 55.63
CA VAL A 12 10.00 2.41 55.33
C VAL A 12 9.14 3.13 54.28
N LEU A 13 9.04 4.47 54.34
CA LEU A 13 8.34 5.28 53.35
C LEU A 13 9.00 5.26 51.96
N MET A 14 10.33 5.17 51.89
CA MET A 14 11.04 5.03 50.61
C MET A 14 10.90 3.64 49.98
N PHE A 15 10.70 2.59 50.77
CA PHE A 15 10.48 1.23 50.31
C PHE A 15 9.01 0.93 49.95
N SER A 16 8.06 1.72 50.41
CA SER A 16 6.63 1.51 50.19
C SER A 16 6.05 2.26 48.99
N ALA A 17 6.85 3.03 48.26
CA ALA A 17 6.38 3.57 46.96
C ALA A 17 6.26 2.41 45.98
N PRO A 18 5.05 1.92 45.65
CA PRO A 18 4.90 1.00 44.54
C PRO A 18 5.32 1.77 43.29
N VAL A 19 6.48 1.43 42.74
CA VAL A 19 6.86 1.84 41.40
C VAL A 19 5.84 1.18 40.50
N LEU A 20 4.74 1.88 40.22
CA LEU A 20 3.85 1.56 39.12
C LEU A 20 4.65 1.79 37.84
N ALA A 21 5.65 0.93 37.62
CA ALA A 21 6.27 0.79 36.34
C ALA A 21 5.17 0.23 35.43
N ASN A 22 4.36 1.12 34.85
CA ASN A 22 3.51 0.75 33.73
C ASN A 22 4.46 0.30 32.63
N ALA A 23 4.78 -0.99 32.60
CA ALA A 23 5.51 -1.58 31.49
C ALA A 23 4.73 -1.23 30.24
N GLN A 24 5.36 -0.48 29.35
CA GLN A 24 4.71 -0.09 28.09
C GLN A 24 4.37 -1.36 27.33
N LYS A 25 3.08 -1.60 27.14
CA LYS A 25 2.62 -2.75 26.40
C LYS A 25 2.77 -2.46 24.91
N ILE A 26 3.59 -3.25 24.23
CA ILE A 26 3.89 -3.12 22.80
C ILE A 26 3.23 -4.28 22.07
N GLY A 27 2.37 -3.97 21.10
CA GLY A 27 1.79 -4.95 20.18
C GLY A 27 2.51 -4.94 18.85
N HIS A 28 2.21 -5.92 18.02
CA HIS A 28 2.68 -5.95 16.64
C HIS A 28 1.61 -6.47 15.69
N VAL A 29 1.74 -6.12 14.42
CA VAL A 29 0.88 -6.61 13.33
C VAL A 29 1.68 -6.70 12.04
N ASN A 30 1.48 -7.75 11.27
CA ASN A 30 2.04 -7.86 9.94
C ASN A 30 1.11 -7.17 8.94
N VAL A 31 1.45 -5.94 8.56
CA VAL A 31 0.67 -5.10 7.65
C VAL A 31 0.53 -5.75 6.27
N ASP A 32 1.60 -6.34 5.72
CA ASP A 32 1.55 -7.03 4.44
C ASP A 32 0.54 -8.18 4.44
N SER A 33 0.45 -8.90 5.56
CA SER A 33 -0.51 -10.00 5.70
C SER A 33 -1.94 -9.51 5.76
N VAL A 34 -2.21 -8.37 6.38
CA VAL A 34 -3.54 -7.73 6.37
C VAL A 34 -3.90 -7.30 4.95
N LEU A 35 -3.02 -6.58 4.27
CA LEU A 35 -3.25 -6.06 2.91
C LEU A 35 -3.53 -7.20 1.92
N LYS A 36 -2.79 -8.32 2.00
CA LYS A 36 -2.96 -9.47 1.11
C LYS A 36 -4.36 -10.07 1.12
N ILE A 37 -5.03 -10.05 2.26
CA ILE A 37 -6.36 -10.66 2.42
C ILE A 37 -7.48 -9.63 2.47
N TRP A 38 -7.16 -8.34 2.42
CA TRP A 38 -8.14 -7.27 2.47
C TRP A 38 -8.81 -7.07 1.10
N PRO A 39 -10.12 -7.41 0.94
CA PRO A 39 -10.79 -7.32 -0.35
C PRO A 39 -10.76 -5.91 -0.96
N LYS A 40 -10.85 -4.88 -0.11
CA LYS A 40 -10.79 -3.48 -0.55
C LYS A 40 -9.44 -3.13 -1.16
N TYR A 41 -8.34 -3.63 -0.58
CA TYR A 41 -7.00 -3.45 -1.13
C TYR A 41 -6.86 -4.16 -2.48
N GLN A 42 -7.35 -5.40 -2.60
CA GLN A 42 -7.33 -6.14 -3.86
C GLN A 42 -8.12 -5.41 -4.95
N ALA A 43 -9.30 -4.89 -4.64
CA ALA A 43 -10.10 -4.11 -5.57
C ALA A 43 -9.38 -2.84 -6.07
N VAL A 44 -8.59 -2.20 -5.20
CA VAL A 44 -7.76 -1.03 -5.57
C VAL A 44 -6.64 -1.45 -6.52
N VAL A 45 -5.91 -2.54 -6.21
CA VAL A 45 -4.85 -3.09 -7.06
C VAL A 45 -5.40 -3.47 -8.43
N ASP A 46 -6.55 -4.14 -8.49
CA ASP A 46 -7.21 -4.53 -9.74
C ASP A 46 -7.64 -3.30 -10.55
N SER A 47 -8.12 -2.24 -9.89
CA SER A 47 -8.51 -1.00 -10.55
C SER A 47 -7.30 -0.28 -11.16
N LEU A 48 -6.19 -0.18 -10.43
CA LEU A 48 -4.95 0.38 -10.94
C LEU A 48 -4.40 -0.41 -12.12
N THR A 49 -4.41 -1.74 -12.02
CA THR A 49 -3.97 -2.62 -13.11
C THR A 49 -4.81 -2.42 -14.36
N ARG A 50 -6.14 -2.36 -14.23
CA ARG A 50 -7.04 -2.08 -15.37
C ARG A 50 -6.78 -0.71 -15.97
N TYR A 51 -6.53 0.30 -15.16
CA TYR A 51 -6.21 1.64 -15.64
C TYR A 51 -4.91 1.63 -16.45
N GLN A 52 -3.84 1.00 -15.94
CA GLN A 52 -2.57 0.86 -16.65
C GLN A 52 -2.72 0.12 -17.99
N ILE A 53 -3.46 -0.99 -18.00
CA ILE A 53 -3.73 -1.75 -19.23
C ILE A 53 -4.48 -0.89 -20.25
N ASN A 54 -5.46 -0.10 -19.82
CA ASN A 54 -6.20 0.77 -20.72
C ASN A 54 -5.32 1.89 -21.28
N ALA A 55 -4.50 2.52 -20.44
CA ALA A 55 -3.56 3.54 -20.89
C ALA A 55 -2.56 2.99 -21.92
N GLN A 56 -2.04 1.78 -21.67
CA GLN A 56 -1.15 1.11 -22.60
C GLN A 56 -1.84 0.82 -23.95
N LYS A 57 -3.07 0.31 -23.94
CA LYS A 57 -3.82 0.05 -25.20
C LYS A 57 -4.04 1.32 -26.01
N ILE A 58 -4.34 2.44 -25.36
CA ILE A 58 -4.51 3.72 -26.04
C ILE A 58 -3.17 4.15 -26.67
N ALA A 59 -2.07 4.06 -25.91
CA ALA A 59 -0.73 4.36 -26.40
C ALA A 59 -0.33 3.50 -27.61
N GLU A 60 -0.59 2.19 -27.54
CA GLU A 60 -0.37 1.26 -28.65
C GLU A 60 -1.19 1.65 -29.90
N GLY A 61 -2.48 1.99 -29.73
CA GLY A 61 -3.33 2.47 -30.81
C GLY A 61 -2.79 3.76 -31.46
N MET A 62 -2.32 4.71 -30.67
CA MET A 62 -1.69 5.94 -31.20
C MET A 62 -0.37 5.63 -31.92
N GLY A 63 0.44 4.71 -31.37
CA GLY A 63 1.68 4.25 -32.01
C GLY A 63 1.41 3.61 -33.39
N MET A 64 0.36 2.80 -33.52
CA MET A 64 -0.04 2.22 -34.81
C MET A 64 -0.47 3.30 -35.83
N GLN A 65 -1.17 4.36 -35.35
CA GLN A 65 -1.53 5.49 -36.23
C GLN A 65 -0.30 6.23 -36.76
N ILE A 66 0.70 6.45 -35.91
CA ILE A 66 1.97 7.06 -36.29
C ILE A 66 2.69 6.20 -37.32
N LEU A 67 2.79 4.89 -37.09
CA LEU A 67 3.40 3.95 -38.04
C LEU A 67 2.68 3.94 -39.39
N ALA A 68 1.34 3.89 -39.40
CA ALA A 68 0.53 3.96 -40.62
C ALA A 68 0.77 5.30 -41.35
N LYS A 69 0.83 6.41 -40.63
CA LYS A 69 1.09 7.72 -41.21
C LYS A 69 2.49 7.85 -41.82
N ARG A 70 3.51 7.29 -41.17
CA ARG A 70 4.88 7.21 -41.72
C ARG A 70 4.92 6.39 -42.99
N HIS A 71 4.28 5.22 -43.00
CA HIS A 71 4.18 4.37 -44.17
C HIS A 71 3.43 5.06 -45.36
N GLU A 72 2.35 5.80 -45.07
CA GLU A 72 1.63 6.61 -46.03
C GLU A 72 2.57 7.65 -46.69
N ILE A 73 3.32 8.40 -45.87
CA ILE A 73 4.28 9.41 -46.36
C ILE A 73 5.34 8.77 -47.23
N ASP A 74 5.92 7.63 -46.81
CA ASP A 74 6.96 6.94 -47.57
C ASP A 74 6.43 6.43 -48.92
N SER A 75 5.20 5.91 -49.00
CA SER A 75 4.58 5.41 -50.20
C SER A 75 4.25 6.49 -51.23
N MET A 76 4.09 7.73 -50.76
CA MET A 76 3.76 8.89 -51.60
C MET A 76 5.00 9.75 -51.93
N LYS A 77 6.17 9.32 -51.50
CA LYS A 77 7.42 10.00 -51.80
C LYS A 77 7.67 10.13 -53.28
N GLY A 78 7.88 11.34 -53.76
CA GLY A 78 8.05 11.67 -55.18
C GLY A 78 6.76 11.77 -55.99
N LYS A 79 5.59 11.54 -55.41
CA LYS A 79 4.27 11.69 -56.06
C LYS A 79 3.54 12.97 -55.60
N ASP A 80 3.77 13.39 -54.38
CA ASP A 80 3.14 14.56 -53.77
C ASP A 80 3.83 15.86 -54.20
N THR A 81 3.05 16.94 -54.27
CA THR A 81 3.58 18.30 -54.41
C THR A 81 4.28 18.71 -53.11
N PRO A 82 5.20 19.70 -53.15
CA PRO A 82 5.87 20.21 -51.93
C PRO A 82 4.91 20.65 -50.83
N LEU A 83 3.78 21.25 -51.20
CA LEU A 83 2.74 21.65 -50.24
C LEU A 83 2.10 20.45 -49.53
N ILE A 84 1.79 19.38 -50.28
CA ILE A 84 1.20 18.15 -49.70
C ILE A 84 2.22 17.43 -48.79
N GLN A 85 3.49 17.38 -49.23
CA GLN A 85 4.56 16.81 -48.35
C GLN A 85 4.67 17.55 -47.02
N GLN A 86 4.65 18.88 -47.06
CA GLN A 86 4.68 19.69 -45.84
C GLN A 86 3.46 19.46 -44.94
N LEU A 87 2.26 19.39 -45.52
CA LEU A 87 1.03 19.10 -44.78
C LEU A 87 1.09 17.73 -44.08
N ARG A 88 1.54 16.68 -44.78
CA ARG A 88 1.70 15.34 -44.18
C ARG A 88 2.73 15.31 -43.07
N ALA A 89 3.87 15.99 -43.25
CA ALA A 89 4.90 16.12 -42.22
C ALA A 89 4.36 16.82 -40.96
N THR A 90 3.58 17.90 -41.13
CA THR A 90 2.91 18.60 -40.02
C THR A 90 1.90 17.68 -39.30
N GLN A 91 1.10 16.90 -40.05
CA GLN A 91 0.17 15.95 -39.45
C GLN A 91 0.89 14.86 -38.64
N LEU A 92 2.01 14.33 -39.16
CA LEU A 92 2.81 13.35 -38.43
C LEU A 92 3.38 13.95 -37.15
N ALA A 93 3.97 15.14 -37.21
CA ALA A 93 4.50 15.82 -36.04
C ALA A 93 3.42 16.09 -34.97
N GLN A 94 2.20 16.43 -35.37
CA GLN A 94 1.06 16.56 -34.44
C GLN A 94 0.70 15.23 -33.75
N LEU A 95 0.65 14.13 -34.52
CA LEU A 95 0.37 12.81 -33.94
C LEU A 95 1.44 12.39 -32.95
N GLU A 96 2.71 12.59 -33.29
CA GLU A 96 3.85 12.29 -32.41
C GLU A 96 3.80 13.14 -31.15
N GLY A 97 3.57 14.45 -31.26
CA GLY A 97 3.43 15.34 -30.12
C GLY A 97 2.25 14.99 -29.20
N THR A 98 1.11 14.58 -29.79
CA THR A 98 -0.05 14.13 -29.00
C THR A 98 0.24 12.80 -28.28
N TYR A 99 0.98 11.90 -28.93
CA TYR A 99 1.42 10.66 -28.31
C TYR A 99 2.34 10.91 -27.10
N GLU A 100 3.34 11.75 -27.25
CA GLU A 100 4.26 12.11 -26.16
C GLU A 100 3.54 12.77 -24.96
N GLN A 101 2.61 13.67 -25.25
CA GLN A 101 1.78 14.29 -24.22
C GLN A 101 0.92 13.25 -23.51
N TYR A 102 0.30 12.33 -24.25
CA TYR A 102 -0.51 11.28 -23.66
C TYR A 102 0.30 10.38 -22.73
N ILE A 103 1.49 9.93 -23.15
CA ILE A 103 2.36 9.08 -22.32
C ILE A 103 2.73 9.78 -20.99
N THR A 104 3.07 11.06 -21.08
CA THR A 104 3.42 11.86 -19.89
C THR A 104 2.24 11.99 -18.94
N LEU A 105 1.10 12.46 -19.44
CA LEU A 105 -0.10 12.69 -18.62
C LEU A 105 -0.67 11.38 -18.04
N ALA A 106 -0.69 10.30 -18.82
CA ALA A 106 -1.15 9.00 -18.35
C ALA A 106 -0.25 8.46 -17.22
N GLY A 107 1.07 8.67 -17.32
CA GLY A 107 2.00 8.29 -16.26
C GLY A 107 1.78 9.07 -14.97
N GLU A 108 1.60 10.39 -15.06
CA GLU A 108 1.31 11.25 -13.92
C GLU A 108 -0.04 10.90 -13.27
N GLU A 109 -1.06 10.63 -14.08
CA GLU A 109 -2.39 10.27 -13.59
C GLU A 109 -2.37 8.92 -12.85
N VAL A 110 -1.67 7.91 -13.35
CA VAL A 110 -1.47 6.62 -12.65
C VAL A 110 -0.84 6.85 -11.29
N GLN A 111 0.22 7.65 -11.20
CA GLN A 111 0.88 7.95 -9.93
C GLN A 111 -0.04 8.68 -8.96
N MET A 112 -0.81 9.65 -9.44
CA MET A 112 -1.76 10.41 -8.60
C MET A 112 -2.85 9.50 -8.04
N ILE A 113 -3.46 8.66 -8.89
CA ILE A 113 -4.49 7.70 -8.47
C ILE A 113 -3.90 6.71 -7.46
N GLN A 114 -2.70 6.20 -7.72
CA GLN A 114 -2.02 5.28 -6.80
C GLN A 114 -1.81 5.92 -5.42
N MET A 115 -1.28 7.14 -5.37
CA MET A 115 -1.08 7.85 -4.10
C MET A 115 -2.39 8.06 -3.33
N GLN A 116 -3.45 8.52 -4.00
CA GLN A 116 -4.74 8.78 -3.35
C GLN A 116 -5.39 7.51 -2.79
N LEU A 117 -5.38 6.43 -3.56
CA LEU A 117 -6.00 5.17 -3.17
C LEU A 117 -5.23 4.49 -2.04
N VAL A 118 -3.90 4.48 -2.15
CA VAL A 118 -3.01 3.92 -1.12
C VAL A 118 -3.11 4.71 0.18
N ASP A 119 -3.06 6.04 0.13
CA ASP A 119 -3.21 6.91 1.30
C ASP A 119 -4.54 6.66 2.03
N THR A 120 -5.63 6.55 1.27
CA THR A 120 -6.97 6.26 1.84
C THR A 120 -7.00 4.91 2.57
N LEU A 121 -6.40 3.87 1.97
CA LEU A 121 -6.34 2.54 2.56
C LEU A 121 -5.47 2.51 3.83
N TYR A 122 -4.31 3.14 3.79
CA TYR A 122 -3.44 3.24 4.97
C TYR A 122 -4.07 4.05 6.10
N LYS A 123 -4.82 5.10 5.81
CA LYS A 123 -5.60 5.85 6.83
C LYS A 123 -6.63 4.96 7.52
N GLU A 124 -7.36 4.16 6.75
CA GLU A 124 -8.36 3.23 7.28
C GLU A 124 -7.70 2.11 8.10
N LEU A 125 -6.61 1.53 7.62
CA LEU A 125 -5.83 0.52 8.34
C LEU A 125 -5.28 1.07 9.66
N ASN A 126 -4.65 2.24 9.62
CA ASN A 126 -4.08 2.87 10.81
C ASN A 126 -5.17 3.24 11.84
N ALA A 127 -6.34 3.67 11.38
CA ALA A 127 -7.48 3.91 12.28
C ALA A 127 -7.95 2.62 12.97
N ALA A 128 -8.02 1.50 12.24
CA ALA A 128 -8.36 0.20 12.80
C ALA A 128 -7.30 -0.28 13.80
N ILE A 129 -6.02 -0.18 13.46
CA ILE A 129 -4.91 -0.51 14.36
C ILE A 129 -4.98 0.32 15.64
N ALA A 130 -5.16 1.64 15.52
CA ALA A 130 -5.25 2.54 16.67
C ALA A 130 -6.43 2.21 17.58
N LYS A 131 -7.58 1.84 17.01
CA LYS A 131 -8.77 1.44 17.77
C LYS A 131 -8.52 0.15 18.52
N VAL A 132 -7.93 -0.86 17.89
CA VAL A 132 -7.56 -2.14 18.53
C VAL A 132 -6.51 -1.93 19.60
N ALA A 133 -5.48 -1.11 19.35
CA ALA A 133 -4.43 -0.80 20.31
C ALA A 133 -5.00 -0.19 21.59
N LYS A 134 -5.86 0.83 21.45
CA LYS A 134 -6.54 1.46 22.59
C LYS A 134 -7.40 0.47 23.37
N ALA A 135 -8.19 -0.34 22.70
CA ALA A 135 -9.08 -1.32 23.32
C ALA A 135 -8.31 -2.40 24.12
N LYS A 136 -7.10 -2.75 23.66
CA LYS A 136 -6.25 -3.77 24.29
C LYS A 136 -5.17 -3.20 25.22
N GLY A 137 -5.09 -1.87 25.40
CA GLY A 137 -4.15 -1.20 26.26
C GLY A 137 -2.71 -1.19 25.75
N TYR A 138 -2.49 -1.31 24.45
CA TYR A 138 -1.17 -1.16 23.84
C TYR A 138 -0.77 0.32 23.74
N THR A 139 0.46 0.63 24.15
CA THR A 139 1.05 1.97 24.02
C THR A 139 1.59 2.20 22.61
N TYR A 140 2.17 1.14 22.02
CA TYR A 140 2.71 1.13 20.68
C TYR A 140 2.28 -0.15 19.95
N VAL A 141 2.16 -0.04 18.61
CA VAL A 141 2.02 -1.17 17.72
C VAL A 141 3.08 -1.05 16.63
N LEU A 142 3.87 -2.09 16.46
CA LEU A 142 4.96 -2.15 15.49
C LEU A 142 4.54 -2.97 14.28
N ASP A 143 5.00 -2.56 13.10
CA ASP A 143 4.85 -3.37 11.89
C ASP A 143 5.90 -4.48 11.86
N SER A 144 5.44 -5.73 11.83
CA SER A 144 6.26 -6.94 11.75
C SER A 144 6.30 -7.55 10.34
N SER A 145 5.98 -6.77 9.30
CA SER A 145 6.14 -7.20 7.90
C SER A 145 7.62 -7.35 7.50
N LYS A 146 7.89 -8.00 6.36
CA LYS A 146 9.28 -8.29 5.92
C LYS A 146 10.19 -7.07 5.73
N GLY A 147 9.62 -5.90 5.51
CA GLY A 147 10.35 -4.62 5.44
C GLY A 147 10.43 -3.90 6.78
N GLY A 148 9.81 -4.44 7.83
CA GLY A 148 9.77 -3.87 9.16
C GLY A 148 11.08 -4.07 9.94
N GLN A 149 11.26 -3.27 10.99
CA GLN A 149 12.45 -3.33 11.85
C GLN A 149 12.34 -4.37 12.97
N VAL A 150 11.25 -5.16 13.00
CA VAL A 150 10.97 -6.14 14.06
C VAL A 150 11.59 -7.49 13.69
N MET A 151 12.70 -7.83 14.34
CA MET A 151 13.40 -9.11 14.15
C MET A 151 12.71 -10.28 14.89
N TYR A 152 12.10 -9.98 16.04
CA TYR A 152 11.35 -10.92 16.86
C TYR A 152 10.19 -10.23 17.55
N ALA A 153 9.03 -10.86 17.57
CA ALA A 153 7.87 -10.40 18.31
C ALA A 153 7.20 -11.58 19.03
N ASN A 154 6.71 -11.34 20.24
CA ASN A 154 6.00 -12.36 20.99
C ASN A 154 4.62 -12.60 20.35
N PRO A 155 4.28 -13.84 19.93
CA PRO A 155 2.98 -14.13 19.32
C PRO A 155 1.76 -13.77 20.18
N ALA A 156 1.92 -13.68 21.50
CA ALA A 156 0.84 -13.28 22.40
C ALA A 156 0.42 -11.80 22.24
N ASP A 157 1.31 -10.97 21.67
CA ASP A 157 1.08 -9.55 21.44
C ASP A 157 0.74 -9.24 19.96
N ASP A 158 0.47 -10.28 19.16
CA ASP A 158 -0.02 -10.13 17.80
C ASP A 158 -1.49 -9.68 17.81
N ILE A 159 -1.73 -8.53 17.17
CA ILE A 159 -3.08 -7.97 17.05
C ILE A 159 -3.71 -8.23 15.66
N PHE A 160 -3.10 -9.03 14.81
CA PHE A 160 -3.55 -9.30 13.44
C PHE A 160 -5.03 -9.68 13.35
N LEU A 161 -5.47 -10.69 14.10
CA LEU A 161 -6.86 -11.13 14.08
C LEU A 161 -7.84 -10.06 14.57
N ALA A 162 -7.43 -9.25 15.56
CA ALA A 162 -8.25 -8.17 16.07
C ALA A 162 -8.40 -7.03 15.05
N VAL A 163 -7.34 -6.73 14.30
CA VAL A 163 -7.36 -5.74 13.20
C VAL A 163 -8.25 -6.25 12.05
N LEU A 164 -8.18 -7.54 11.70
CA LEU A 164 -9.09 -8.12 10.70
C LEU A 164 -10.57 -7.98 11.11
N ALA A 165 -10.87 -8.27 12.37
CA ALA A 165 -12.22 -8.14 12.90
C ALA A 165 -12.71 -6.67 12.84
N GLU A 166 -11.86 -5.71 13.18
CA GLU A 166 -12.19 -4.28 13.12
C GLU A 166 -12.44 -3.81 11.68
N LEU A 167 -11.63 -4.28 10.72
CA LEU A 167 -11.80 -4.02 9.28
C LEU A 167 -12.91 -4.85 8.62
N LYS A 168 -13.57 -5.73 9.39
CA LYS A 168 -14.60 -6.67 8.90
C LYS A 168 -14.09 -7.59 7.78
N ILE A 169 -12.82 -7.96 7.85
CA ILE A 169 -12.19 -8.88 6.91
C ILE A 169 -12.45 -10.31 7.41
N PRO A 170 -13.03 -11.20 6.59
CA PRO A 170 -13.22 -12.59 6.97
C PRO A 170 -11.87 -13.29 7.17
N VAL A 171 -11.69 -13.95 8.31
CA VAL A 171 -10.48 -14.71 8.60
C VAL A 171 -10.40 -15.89 7.63
N PRO A 172 -9.29 -16.06 6.88
CA PRO A 172 -9.13 -17.24 6.02
C PRO A 172 -9.18 -18.50 6.87
N VAL A 173 -10.21 -19.31 6.72
CA VAL A 173 -10.27 -20.62 7.35
C VAL A 173 -9.17 -21.48 6.71
N LYS A 174 -8.12 -21.80 7.45
CA LYS A 174 -7.15 -22.82 7.04
C LYS A 174 -7.95 -24.10 6.82
N LYS A 175 -8.12 -24.53 5.55
CA LYS A 175 -8.62 -25.88 5.27
C LYS A 175 -7.64 -26.83 5.94
N THR A 176 -8.02 -27.39 7.07
CA THR A 176 -7.36 -28.55 7.65
C THR A 176 -7.50 -29.68 6.64
N THR A 177 -6.46 -29.93 5.88
CA THR A 177 -6.32 -31.19 5.15
C THR A 177 -6.22 -32.28 6.21
N THR A 178 -7.33 -32.92 6.52
CA THR A 178 -7.35 -34.18 7.27
C THR A 178 -6.49 -35.15 6.46
N PRO A 179 -5.43 -35.76 7.05
CA PRO A 179 -4.71 -36.81 6.37
C PRO A 179 -5.70 -37.95 6.12
N ALA A 180 -5.79 -38.43 4.88
CA ALA A 180 -6.55 -39.60 4.54
C ALA A 180 -6.05 -40.79 5.38
N PRO A 181 -6.93 -41.60 5.96
CA PRO A 181 -6.52 -42.81 6.67
C PRO A 181 -5.80 -43.71 5.65
N GLY A 182 -4.52 -44.00 5.92
CA GLY A 182 -3.72 -44.94 5.13
C GLY A 182 -4.38 -46.32 5.15
N LYS A 183 -4.45 -46.87 3.94
CA LYS A 183 -4.72 -48.32 3.75
C LYS A 183 -3.45 -49.10 3.99
#